data_6ad02638d9ffcae8ea4146fef209952b
#
_entry.id   6ad02638d9ffcae8ea4146fef209952b
#
_cell.length_a   1.000
_cell.length_b   1.000
_cell.length_c   1.000
_cell.angle_alpha   90.00
_cell.angle_beta   90.00
_cell.angle_gamma   90.00
#
_symmetry.space_group_name_H-M   'P 1'
#
loop_
_entity.id
_entity.type
_entity.pdbx_description
1 polymer ?
#
loop_
_entity_poly.entity_id
_entity_poly.type
_entity_poly.pdbx_seq_one_letter_code
_entity_poly.pdbx_strand_id
1 'polypeptide(L)'
;MRHLLEQPTPQNIGVLLALCTRMRIGEVCALKWEDVDFAQKTVIVKHTVGRIYNCELKSTERVHSSPKTKNSYREIPISKQLLQALKMVRKQSQSPYVVGTSTQSKEPRSYRDYFGRLLKRLDIPHLVFHGLRHTFATRCIESQCDYKTVSVILGHSNVATTLNLYVHPNLNQKKRCIDRMSNFLGIT
;
A
#
# COMPACT_ATOMS: atom_id res chain seq x y z
N MET A 1 5.29 8.66 -9.02
CA MET A 1 3.83 8.75 -8.82
C MET A 1 3.11 9.37 -10.01
N ARG A 2 3.55 10.53 -10.54
CA ARG A 2 2.91 11.19 -11.70
C ARG A 2 2.72 10.25 -12.89
N HIS A 3 3.79 9.58 -13.35
CA HIS A 3 3.73 8.60 -14.44
C HIS A 3 2.67 7.50 -14.25
N LEU A 4 2.51 6.99 -13.02
CA LEU A 4 1.52 5.93 -12.75
C LEU A 4 0.07 6.45 -12.80
N LEU A 5 -0.15 7.73 -12.52
CA LEU A 5 -1.46 8.38 -12.60
C LEU A 5 -1.81 8.77 -14.04
N GLU A 6 -0.82 9.15 -14.83
CA GLU A 6 -0.99 9.52 -16.25
C GLU A 6 -1.23 8.28 -17.14
N GLN A 7 -0.69 7.13 -16.75
CA GLN A 7 -0.85 5.86 -17.46
C GLN A 7 -1.43 4.76 -16.55
N PRO A 8 -2.71 4.86 -16.17
CA PRO A 8 -3.34 3.90 -15.27
C PRO A 8 -3.64 2.59 -16.01
N THR A 9 -2.72 1.65 -15.93
CA THR A 9 -2.90 0.27 -16.38
C THR A 9 -3.17 -0.65 -15.18
N PRO A 10 -3.69 -1.88 -15.38
CA PRO A 10 -3.88 -2.84 -14.28
C PRO A 10 -2.59 -3.09 -13.46
N GLN A 11 -1.43 -3.10 -14.12
CA GLN A 11 -0.17 -3.29 -13.42
C GLN A 11 0.27 -2.03 -12.67
N ASN A 12 0.13 -0.85 -13.28
CA ASN A 12 0.49 0.43 -12.65
C ASN A 12 -0.40 0.73 -11.44
N ILE A 13 -1.70 0.39 -11.52
CA ILE A 13 -2.64 0.64 -10.43
C ILE A 13 -2.27 -0.13 -9.15
N GLY A 14 -1.75 -1.34 -9.27
CA GLY A 14 -1.29 -2.11 -8.11
C GLY A 14 -0.08 -1.48 -7.41
N VAL A 15 0.83 -0.83 -8.15
CA VAL A 15 1.93 -0.04 -7.55
C VAL A 15 1.38 1.19 -6.84
N LEU A 16 0.41 1.89 -7.45
CA LEU A 16 -0.28 3.02 -6.81
C LEU A 16 -1.02 2.60 -5.53
N LEU A 17 -1.72 1.46 -5.56
CA LEU A 17 -2.36 0.89 -4.37
C LEU A 17 -1.33 0.66 -3.26
N ALA A 18 -0.20 0.00 -3.57
CA ALA A 18 0.84 -0.23 -2.56
C ALA A 18 1.41 1.08 -2.00
N LEU A 19 1.64 2.10 -2.84
CA LEU A 19 2.14 3.42 -2.44
C LEU A 19 1.14 4.20 -1.59
N CYS A 20 -0.17 4.11 -1.88
CA CYS A 20 -1.19 4.95 -1.26
C CYS A 20 -1.94 4.27 -0.11
N THR A 21 -1.91 2.94 -0.04
CA THR A 21 -2.66 2.14 0.94
C THR A 21 -1.79 1.18 1.72
N ARG A 22 -0.49 1.14 1.44
CA ARG A 22 0.50 0.25 2.02
C ARG A 22 0.15 -1.25 1.94
N MET A 23 -0.67 -1.66 1.02
CA MET A 23 -0.97 -3.08 0.80
C MET A 23 0.30 -3.88 0.52
N ARG A 24 0.36 -5.10 1.07
CA ARG A 24 1.43 -6.05 0.75
C ARG A 24 1.26 -6.56 -0.68
N ILE A 25 2.34 -7.01 -1.31
CA ILE A 25 2.29 -7.52 -2.70
C ILE A 25 1.24 -8.62 -2.88
N GLY A 26 1.12 -9.55 -1.94
CA GLY A 26 0.12 -10.61 -1.98
C GLY A 26 -1.31 -10.09 -1.85
N GLU A 27 -1.53 -9.05 -1.06
CA GLU A 27 -2.83 -8.38 -0.92
C GLU A 27 -3.21 -7.62 -2.20
N VAL A 28 -2.25 -6.92 -2.82
CA VAL A 28 -2.44 -6.24 -4.12
C VAL A 28 -2.80 -7.25 -5.21
N CYS A 29 -2.09 -8.38 -5.26
CA CYS A 29 -2.35 -9.43 -6.25
C CYS A 29 -3.68 -10.16 -6.03
N ALA A 30 -4.17 -10.21 -4.80
CA ALA A 30 -5.43 -10.86 -4.45
C ALA A 30 -6.66 -9.94 -4.56
N LEU A 31 -6.45 -8.62 -4.67
CA LEU A 31 -7.52 -7.64 -4.63
C LEU A 31 -8.48 -7.80 -5.81
N LYS A 32 -9.77 -7.91 -5.50
CA LYS A 32 -10.85 -7.97 -6.47
C LYS A 32 -11.56 -6.62 -6.58
N TRP A 33 -12.25 -6.42 -7.69
CA TRP A 33 -13.07 -5.22 -7.89
C TRP A 33 -14.26 -5.12 -6.93
N GLU A 34 -14.79 -6.25 -6.44
CA GLU A 34 -15.84 -6.31 -5.41
C GLU A 34 -15.38 -5.80 -4.05
N ASP A 35 -14.06 -5.74 -3.81
CA ASP A 35 -13.44 -5.23 -2.60
C ASP A 35 -13.17 -3.72 -2.65
N VAL A 36 -13.50 -3.07 -3.78
CA VAL A 36 -13.33 -1.63 -3.98
C VAL A 36 -14.69 -0.96 -3.90
N ASP A 37 -14.94 -0.25 -2.82
CA ASP A 37 -16.16 0.57 -2.68
C ASP A 37 -15.92 1.96 -3.27
N PHE A 38 -16.49 2.19 -4.45
CA PHE A 38 -16.39 3.46 -5.16
C PHE A 38 -17.26 4.58 -4.55
N ALA A 39 -18.31 4.23 -3.79
CA ALA A 39 -19.21 5.17 -3.13
C ALA A 39 -18.57 5.66 -1.81
N GLN A 40 -18.15 4.73 -0.96
CA GLN A 40 -17.48 5.04 0.31
C GLN A 40 -16.01 5.43 0.11
N LYS A 41 -15.44 5.25 -1.08
CA LYS A 41 -14.03 5.52 -1.42
C LYS A 41 -13.07 4.73 -0.55
N THR A 42 -13.33 3.44 -0.40
CA THR A 42 -12.52 2.53 0.43
C THR A 42 -12.12 1.27 -0.34
N VAL A 43 -11.09 0.62 0.15
CA VAL A 43 -10.66 -0.71 -0.29
C VAL A 43 -10.62 -1.63 0.92
N ILE A 44 -11.25 -2.80 0.80
CA ILE A 44 -11.27 -3.80 1.86
C ILE A 44 -10.24 -4.88 1.55
N VAL A 45 -9.28 -5.07 2.44
CA VAL A 45 -8.28 -6.14 2.32
C VAL A 45 -8.84 -7.40 2.97
N LYS A 46 -9.28 -8.38 2.14
CA LYS A 46 -9.88 -9.64 2.58
C LYS A 46 -8.99 -10.85 2.31
N HIS A 47 -8.13 -10.77 1.31
CA HIS A 47 -7.38 -11.91 0.81
C HIS A 47 -5.91 -11.56 0.55
N THR A 48 -5.08 -12.59 0.56
CA THR A 48 -3.69 -12.51 0.11
C THR A 48 -3.35 -13.72 -0.75
N VAL A 49 -2.49 -13.52 -1.73
CA VAL A 49 -1.91 -14.59 -2.55
C VAL A 49 -0.48 -14.80 -2.09
N GLY A 50 -0.14 -16.04 -1.85
CA GLY A 50 1.20 -16.47 -1.52
C GLY A 50 1.56 -17.77 -2.22
N ARG A 51 2.79 -18.24 -2.00
CA ARG A 51 3.22 -19.59 -2.38
C ARG A 51 3.50 -20.38 -1.12
N ILE A 52 3.00 -21.62 -1.10
CA ILE A 52 3.27 -22.60 -0.04
C ILE A 52 3.95 -23.80 -0.71
N TYR A 53 5.02 -24.29 -0.10
CA TYR A 53 5.65 -25.53 -0.54
C TYR A 53 4.77 -26.71 -0.11
N ASN A 54 4.34 -27.51 -1.06
CA ASN A 54 3.62 -28.74 -0.84
C ASN A 54 4.65 -29.89 -0.77
N CYS A 55 4.81 -30.49 0.42
CA CYS A 55 5.78 -31.55 0.65
C CYS A 55 5.44 -32.83 -0.13
N GLU A 56 4.15 -33.12 -0.34
CA GLU A 56 3.69 -34.31 -1.04
C GLU A 56 3.98 -34.22 -2.55
N LEU A 57 3.66 -33.05 -3.13
CA LEU A 57 3.87 -32.79 -4.57
C LEU A 57 5.30 -32.31 -4.87
N LYS A 58 6.16 -32.13 -3.85
CA LYS A 58 7.52 -31.55 -3.96
C LYS A 58 7.54 -30.28 -4.82
N SER A 59 6.50 -29.49 -4.78
CA SER A 59 6.29 -28.31 -5.61
C SER A 59 5.72 -27.15 -4.80
N THR A 60 5.88 -25.92 -5.31
CA THR A 60 5.26 -24.74 -4.71
C THR A 60 3.95 -24.41 -5.39
N GLU A 61 2.88 -24.37 -4.62
CA GLU A 61 1.54 -24.02 -5.07
C GLU A 61 1.19 -22.57 -4.72
N ARG A 62 0.41 -21.96 -5.60
CA ARG A 62 -0.18 -20.64 -5.33
C ARG A 62 -1.45 -20.85 -4.49
N VAL A 63 -1.46 -20.26 -3.32
CA VAL A 63 -2.57 -20.35 -2.38
C VAL A 63 -3.18 -18.99 -2.15
N HIS A 64 -4.50 -18.93 -2.28
CA HIS A 64 -5.32 -17.83 -1.82
C HIS A 64 -5.70 -18.09 -0.37
N SER A 65 -5.27 -17.26 0.54
CA SER A 65 -5.62 -17.38 1.95
C SER A 65 -6.32 -16.14 2.45
N SER A 66 -7.23 -16.32 3.40
CA SER A 66 -7.68 -15.21 4.23
C SER A 66 -6.50 -14.72 5.09
N PRO A 67 -6.48 -13.46 5.48
CA PRO A 67 -5.43 -12.94 6.33
C PRO A 67 -5.34 -13.72 7.65
N LYS A 68 -4.13 -14.12 8.03
CA LYS A 68 -3.88 -14.96 9.23
C LYS A 68 -4.26 -14.30 10.57
N THR A 69 -4.50 -13.01 10.60
CA THR A 69 -4.82 -12.24 11.82
C THR A 69 -6.00 -11.30 11.58
N LYS A 70 -6.80 -11.03 12.63
CA LYS A 70 -7.89 -10.04 12.60
C LYS A 70 -7.40 -8.66 12.12
N ASN A 71 -6.18 -8.26 12.42
CA ASN A 71 -5.59 -7.00 11.99
C ASN A 71 -5.21 -6.95 10.50
N SER A 72 -5.27 -8.06 9.80
CA SER A 72 -5.02 -8.12 8.35
C SER A 72 -6.29 -7.90 7.53
N TYR A 73 -7.48 -8.17 8.11
CA TYR A 73 -8.75 -7.70 7.55
C TYR A 73 -8.91 -6.24 7.92
N ARG A 74 -8.93 -5.37 6.94
CA ARG A 74 -9.02 -3.93 7.18
C ARG A 74 -9.62 -3.21 5.99
N GLU A 75 -10.32 -2.14 6.30
CA GLU A 75 -10.81 -1.16 5.37
C GLU A 75 -9.83 0.02 5.31
N ILE A 76 -9.50 0.46 4.10
CA ILE A 76 -8.52 1.52 3.86
C ILE A 76 -9.18 2.60 3.01
N PRO A 77 -9.28 3.84 3.48
CA PRO A 77 -9.75 4.95 2.67
C PRO A 77 -8.76 5.27 1.56
N ILE A 78 -9.28 5.64 0.39
CA ILE A 78 -8.47 5.97 -0.80
C ILE A 78 -8.66 7.42 -1.23
N SER A 79 -7.58 8.03 -1.72
CA SER A 79 -7.59 9.41 -2.20
C SER A 79 -8.43 9.56 -3.48
N LYS A 80 -8.89 10.78 -3.76
CA LYS A 80 -9.64 11.11 -4.98
C LYS A 80 -8.85 10.71 -6.25
N GLN A 81 -7.55 10.94 -6.28
CA GLN A 81 -6.69 10.62 -7.42
C GLN A 81 -6.60 9.10 -7.65
N LEU A 82 -6.40 8.32 -6.59
CA LEU A 82 -6.37 6.86 -6.68
C LEU A 82 -7.73 6.31 -7.12
N LEU A 83 -8.82 6.87 -6.59
CA LEU A 83 -10.19 6.51 -6.97
C LEU A 83 -10.44 6.73 -8.47
N GLN A 84 -10.01 7.87 -9.01
CA GLN A 84 -10.13 8.17 -10.44
C GLN A 84 -9.35 7.18 -11.30
N ALA A 85 -8.09 6.90 -10.92
CA ALA A 85 -7.26 5.92 -11.62
C ALA A 85 -7.89 4.50 -11.59
N LEU A 86 -8.44 4.08 -10.44
CA LEU A 86 -9.18 2.81 -10.31
C LEU A 86 -10.41 2.77 -11.23
N LYS A 87 -11.20 3.85 -11.30
CA LYS A 87 -12.37 3.94 -12.20
C LYS A 87 -11.96 3.81 -13.67
N MET A 88 -10.86 4.43 -14.08
CA MET A 88 -10.35 4.32 -15.47
C MET A 88 -9.95 2.89 -15.80
N VAL A 89 -9.20 2.22 -14.92
CA VAL A 89 -8.79 0.83 -15.13
C VAL A 89 -10.00 -0.11 -15.10
N ARG A 90 -10.96 0.12 -14.21
CA ARG A 90 -12.17 -0.71 -14.10
C ARG A 90 -12.99 -0.73 -15.38
N LYS A 91 -13.14 0.42 -16.04
CA LYS A 91 -13.88 0.53 -17.32
C LYS A 91 -13.31 -0.36 -18.42
N GLN A 92 -12.01 -0.62 -18.40
CA GLN A 92 -11.30 -1.41 -19.41
C GLN A 92 -11.04 -2.85 -18.97
N SER A 93 -11.30 -3.17 -17.70
CA SER A 93 -10.97 -4.47 -17.13
C SER A 93 -12.12 -5.46 -17.28
N GLN A 94 -11.81 -6.63 -17.86
CA GLN A 94 -12.68 -7.81 -17.87
C GLN A 94 -12.33 -8.80 -16.75
N SER A 95 -11.27 -8.53 -16.01
CA SER A 95 -10.81 -9.38 -14.89
C SER A 95 -11.65 -9.13 -13.64
N PRO A 96 -11.96 -10.15 -12.83
CA PRO A 96 -12.48 -9.95 -11.48
C PRO A 96 -11.45 -9.33 -10.53
N TYR A 97 -10.16 -9.46 -10.85
CA TYR A 97 -9.05 -8.90 -10.07
C TYR A 97 -8.63 -7.52 -10.55
N VAL A 98 -8.24 -6.66 -9.63
CA VAL A 98 -7.70 -5.32 -9.95
C VAL A 98 -6.37 -5.44 -10.70
N VAL A 99 -5.54 -6.40 -10.26
CA VAL A 99 -4.24 -6.72 -10.89
C VAL A 99 -4.26 -8.21 -11.26
N GLY A 100 -4.69 -8.52 -12.45
CA GLY A 100 -4.81 -9.92 -12.87
C GLY A 100 -5.18 -10.08 -14.34
N THR A 101 -5.42 -11.32 -14.71
CA THR A 101 -5.98 -11.69 -16.02
C THR A 101 -7.47 -11.95 -15.88
N SER A 102 -8.15 -12.31 -16.97
CA SER A 102 -9.59 -12.57 -17.00
C SER A 102 -10.06 -13.65 -16.01
N THR A 103 -9.19 -14.60 -15.65
CA THR A 103 -9.55 -15.75 -14.83
C THR A 103 -8.74 -15.85 -13.53
N GLN A 104 -7.58 -15.21 -13.44
CA GLN A 104 -6.64 -15.47 -12.35
C GLN A 104 -6.04 -14.19 -11.77
N SER A 105 -5.82 -14.20 -10.45
CA SER A 105 -5.02 -13.20 -9.76
C SER A 105 -3.59 -13.16 -10.29
N LYS A 106 -2.93 -12.02 -10.21
CA LYS A 106 -1.52 -11.90 -10.58
C LYS A 106 -0.64 -12.68 -9.58
N GLU A 107 0.35 -13.40 -10.11
CA GLU A 107 1.33 -14.09 -9.29
C GLU A 107 2.30 -13.07 -8.67
N PRO A 108 2.53 -13.05 -7.33
CA PRO A 108 3.35 -12.05 -6.65
C PRO A 108 4.80 -11.98 -7.15
N ARG A 109 5.42 -13.11 -7.52
CA ARG A 109 6.77 -13.13 -8.10
C ARG A 109 6.80 -12.38 -9.43
N SER A 110 5.92 -12.75 -10.34
CA SER A 110 5.79 -12.09 -11.65
C SER A 110 5.46 -10.59 -11.52
N TYR A 111 4.70 -10.21 -10.48
CA TYR A 111 4.40 -8.81 -10.23
C TYR A 111 5.59 -8.04 -9.66
N ARG A 112 6.42 -8.67 -8.83
CA ARG A 112 7.70 -8.11 -8.37
C ARG A 112 8.66 -7.88 -9.52
N ASP A 113 8.73 -8.82 -10.47
CA ASP A 113 9.57 -8.69 -11.67
C ASP A 113 9.09 -7.53 -12.56
N TYR A 114 7.76 -7.37 -12.70
CA TYR A 114 7.17 -6.19 -13.36
C TYR A 114 7.60 -4.90 -12.67
N PHE A 115 7.51 -4.82 -11.35
CA PHE A 115 7.91 -3.65 -10.57
C PHE A 115 9.39 -3.31 -10.77
N GLY A 116 10.28 -4.30 -10.77
CA GLY A 116 11.69 -4.10 -11.06
C GLY A 116 11.95 -3.52 -12.46
N ARG A 117 11.23 -4.01 -13.48
CA ARG A 117 11.31 -3.45 -14.86
C ARG A 117 10.75 -2.03 -14.92
N LEU A 118 9.69 -1.73 -14.18
CA LEU A 118 9.12 -0.40 -14.10
C LEU A 118 10.12 0.61 -13.51
N LEU A 119 10.79 0.26 -12.41
CA LEU A 119 11.83 1.10 -11.79
C LEU A 119 12.96 1.40 -12.78
N LYS A 120 13.49 0.37 -13.47
CA LYS A 120 14.53 0.55 -14.49
C LYS A 120 14.09 1.48 -15.62
N ARG A 121 12.86 1.32 -16.11
CA ARG A 121 12.30 2.19 -17.18
C ARG A 121 12.15 3.65 -16.75
N LEU A 122 11.93 3.89 -15.46
CA LEU A 122 11.76 5.23 -14.88
C LEU A 122 13.07 5.81 -14.33
N ASP A 123 14.19 5.12 -14.53
CA ASP A 123 15.51 5.50 -13.98
C ASP A 123 15.46 5.72 -12.45
N ILE A 124 14.73 4.86 -11.75
CA ILE A 124 14.63 4.87 -10.29
C ILE A 124 15.56 3.80 -9.74
N PRO A 125 16.40 4.12 -8.74
CA PRO A 125 17.23 3.13 -8.06
C PRO A 125 16.44 1.91 -7.58
N HIS A 126 17.10 0.76 -7.51
CA HIS A 126 16.46 -0.48 -7.09
C HIS A 126 15.79 -0.32 -5.73
N LEU A 127 14.50 -0.63 -5.69
CA LEU A 127 13.67 -0.66 -4.50
C LEU A 127 12.91 -1.99 -4.47
N VAL A 128 12.95 -2.68 -3.34
CA VAL A 128 12.08 -3.85 -3.13
C VAL A 128 10.62 -3.41 -2.98
N PHE A 129 9.67 -4.21 -3.46
CA PHE A 129 8.25 -3.84 -3.42
C PHE A 129 7.76 -3.48 -2.01
N HIS A 130 8.30 -4.14 -0.99
CA HIS A 130 7.98 -3.81 0.42
C HIS A 130 8.44 -2.40 0.82
N GLY A 131 9.45 -1.85 0.17
CA GLY A 131 9.90 -0.47 0.37
C GLY A 131 8.83 0.59 0.07
N LEU A 132 7.84 0.29 -0.79
CA LEU A 132 6.69 1.17 -1.02
C LEU A 132 5.89 1.41 0.26
N ARG A 133 5.76 0.38 1.11
CA ARG A 133 5.11 0.49 2.41
C ARG A 133 5.90 1.38 3.38
N HIS A 134 7.24 1.28 3.37
CA HIS A 134 8.10 2.17 4.14
C HIS A 134 7.98 3.60 3.63
N THR A 135 7.99 3.79 2.31
CA THR A 135 7.79 5.11 1.68
C THR A 135 6.46 5.73 2.12
N PHE A 136 5.36 4.97 2.10
CA PHE A 136 4.06 5.46 2.58
C PHE A 136 4.15 5.94 4.04
N ALA A 137 4.69 5.11 4.93
CA ALA A 137 4.79 5.44 6.35
C ALA A 137 5.64 6.70 6.58
N THR A 138 6.83 6.78 5.97
CA THR A 138 7.70 7.96 6.07
C THR A 138 7.00 9.22 5.58
N ARG A 139 6.31 9.16 4.42
CA ARG A 139 5.58 10.32 3.89
C ARG A 139 4.41 10.75 4.76
N CYS A 140 3.69 9.82 5.39
CA CYS A 140 2.66 10.17 6.37
C CYS A 140 3.25 10.92 7.57
N ILE A 141 4.39 10.45 8.10
CA ILE A 141 5.08 11.11 9.22
C ILE A 141 5.59 12.50 8.81
N GLU A 142 6.22 12.62 7.65
CA GLU A 142 6.70 13.91 7.10
C GLU A 142 5.54 14.89 6.88
N SER A 143 4.37 14.39 6.49
CA SER A 143 3.13 15.18 6.34
C SER A 143 2.45 15.50 7.67
N GLN A 144 3.08 15.20 8.81
CA GLN A 144 2.56 15.48 10.16
C GLN A 144 1.23 14.75 10.47
N CYS A 145 0.98 13.60 9.82
CA CYS A 145 -0.12 12.74 10.21
C CYS A 145 0.08 12.21 11.64
N ASP A 146 -1.03 12.04 12.36
CA ASP A 146 -1.00 11.46 13.70
C ASP A 146 -0.42 10.04 13.69
N TYR A 147 0.55 9.78 14.57
CA TYR A 147 1.29 8.51 14.62
C TYR A 147 0.41 7.31 14.95
N LYS A 148 -0.62 7.50 15.79
CA LYS A 148 -1.57 6.44 16.14
C LYS A 148 -2.41 6.05 14.92
N THR A 149 -2.93 7.04 14.20
CA THR A 149 -3.66 6.84 12.93
C THR A 149 -2.80 6.15 11.90
N VAL A 150 -1.55 6.61 11.72
CA VAL A 150 -0.59 5.95 10.80
C VAL A 150 -0.34 4.51 11.23
N SER A 151 -0.15 4.22 12.52
CA SER A 151 0.05 2.87 13.04
C SER A 151 -1.14 1.96 12.73
N VAL A 152 -2.37 2.45 12.91
CA VAL A 152 -3.61 1.72 12.58
C VAL A 152 -3.66 1.42 11.07
N ILE A 153 -3.45 2.43 10.22
CA ILE A 153 -3.39 2.24 8.76
C ILE A 153 -2.28 1.24 8.41
N LEU A 154 -1.12 1.32 9.06
CA LEU A 154 -0.03 0.36 8.94
C LEU A 154 -0.38 -1.05 9.46
N GLY A 155 -1.43 -1.24 10.27
CA GLY A 155 -1.81 -2.51 10.91
C GLY A 155 -0.69 -3.02 11.82
N HIS A 156 0.01 -2.12 12.48
CA HIS A 156 0.94 -2.50 13.54
C HIS A 156 0.16 -2.79 14.81
N SER A 157 0.44 -3.91 15.44
CA SER A 157 -0.18 -4.28 16.73
C SER A 157 0.24 -3.35 17.87
N ASN A 158 1.39 -2.67 17.72
CA ASN A 158 1.91 -1.73 18.69
C ASN A 158 2.37 -0.43 17.97
N VAL A 159 1.91 0.71 18.47
CA VAL A 159 2.32 2.05 17.98
C VAL A 159 3.82 2.27 18.12
N ALA A 160 4.47 1.69 19.14
CA ALA A 160 5.92 1.76 19.31
C ALA A 160 6.69 1.29 18.07
N THR A 161 6.17 0.34 17.32
CA THR A 161 6.76 -0.10 16.05
C THR A 161 6.83 1.04 15.03
N THR A 162 5.76 1.84 14.93
CA THR A 162 5.74 3.01 14.03
C THR A 162 6.70 4.08 14.52
N LEU A 163 6.69 4.38 15.81
CA LEU A 163 7.57 5.40 16.40
C LEU A 163 9.05 5.04 16.21
N ASN A 164 9.43 3.83 16.56
CA ASN A 164 10.84 3.40 16.48
C ASN A 164 11.37 3.31 15.03
N LEU A 165 10.52 2.96 14.07
CA LEU A 165 10.94 2.81 12.68
C LEU A 165 10.94 4.11 11.87
N TYR A 166 10.05 5.05 12.21
CA TYR A 166 9.79 6.21 11.33
C TYR A 166 9.91 7.57 12.02
N VAL A 167 9.98 7.62 13.35
CA VAL A 167 9.97 8.88 14.10
C VAL A 167 11.36 9.14 14.68
N HIS A 168 12.15 9.92 13.96
CA HIS A 168 13.45 10.40 14.41
C HIS A 168 13.48 11.93 14.36
N PRO A 169 12.92 12.62 15.40
CA PRO A 169 12.75 14.07 15.36
C PRO A 169 14.11 14.77 15.32
N ASN A 170 14.33 15.53 14.25
CA ASN A 170 15.50 16.40 14.10
C ASN A 170 15.33 17.70 14.92
N LEU A 171 16.41 18.47 15.02
CA LEU A 171 16.42 19.73 15.81
C LEU A 171 15.36 20.72 15.35
N ASN A 172 15.12 20.83 14.03
CA ASN A 172 14.11 21.76 13.49
C ASN A 172 12.69 21.35 13.88
N GLN A 173 12.39 20.05 13.91
CA GLN A 173 11.11 19.54 14.38
C GLN A 173 10.90 19.81 15.87
N LYS A 174 11.96 19.66 16.68
CA LYS A 174 11.92 19.99 18.12
C LYS A 174 11.68 21.49 18.31
N LYS A 175 12.38 22.37 17.59
CA LYS A 175 12.15 23.83 17.63
C LYS A 175 10.71 24.19 17.28
N ARG A 176 10.19 23.71 16.15
CA ARG A 176 8.79 23.95 15.75
C ARG A 176 7.77 23.47 16.78
N CYS A 177 8.07 22.41 17.50
CA CYS A 177 7.19 21.92 18.58
C CYS A 177 7.15 22.91 19.74
N ILE A 178 8.31 23.43 20.16
CA ILE A 178 8.42 24.44 21.22
C ILE A 178 7.74 25.75 20.78
N ASP A 179 7.99 26.22 19.57
CA ASP A 179 7.38 27.44 19.02
C ASP A 179 5.84 27.34 19.02
N ARG A 180 5.28 26.20 18.59
CA ARG A 180 3.83 25.96 18.64
C ARG A 180 3.28 26.01 20.06
N MET A 181 3.98 25.39 21.00
CA MET A 181 3.59 25.40 22.42
C MET A 181 3.62 26.84 22.97
N SER A 182 4.69 27.60 22.70
CA SER A 182 4.82 29.01 23.12
C SER A 182 3.69 29.87 22.56
N ASN A 183 3.39 29.73 21.27
CA ASN A 183 2.27 30.44 20.63
C ASN A 183 0.91 30.05 21.25
N PHE A 184 0.69 28.78 21.56
CA PHE A 184 -0.54 28.34 22.23
C PHE A 184 -0.70 28.90 23.62
N LEU A 185 0.40 29.10 24.35
CA LEU A 185 0.42 29.70 25.69
C LEU A 185 0.43 31.23 25.66
N GLY A 186 0.50 31.86 24.47
CA GLY A 186 0.60 33.32 24.34
C GLY A 186 1.93 33.90 24.87
N ILE A 187 2.96 33.07 24.92
CA ILE A 187 4.33 33.46 25.29
C ILE A 187 5.05 33.84 23.99
N THR A 188 4.97 35.09 23.60
CA THR A 188 5.70 35.68 22.45
C THR A 188 6.67 36.72 22.96
#